data_cc4bfd62f9920ffc6b845e8d16d74a65
#
_entry.id   cc4bfd62f9920ffc6b845e8d16d74a65
#
_cell.length_a   1.000
_cell.length_b   1.000
_cell.length_c   1.000
_cell.angle_alpha   90.00
_cell.angle_beta   90.00
_cell.angle_gamma   90.00
#
_symmetry.space_group_name_H-M   'P 1'
#
loop_
_entity.id
_entity.type
_entity.pdbx_description
1 polymer ?
#
loop_
_entity_poly.entity_id
_entity_poly.type
_entity_poly.pdbx_seq_one_letter_code
_entity_poly.pdbx_strand_id
1 'polypeptide(L)'
;MFKDIVKASRSYRGYDESYHFIKEELEDYVDCARYAPSSVNAQPFRYYLAWEKEEVSRIQKLTNWARALPQMKLPHPGMCPTGFIIICQDLNLGASIPRYQKDVGIVAQTMLLAAAEKGLGGCMIRNYNADSVKKELNLAENLAPVLIVAFGKPTEKIIIKEIEEGEDIAYYRDENDVHYVPKRKLSDIIIKQ
;
A
#
# COMPACT_ATOMS: atom_id res chain seq x y z
N MET A 1 8.02 -19.25 6.54
CA MET A 1 9.28 -18.83 5.83
C MET A 1 9.05 -17.49 5.13
N PHE A 2 10.08 -16.76 4.76
CA PHE A 2 9.95 -15.42 4.11
C PHE A 2 9.02 -15.41 2.89
N LYS A 3 9.08 -16.46 2.04
CA LYS A 3 8.19 -16.59 0.86
C LYS A 3 6.71 -16.60 1.24
N ASP A 4 6.35 -17.09 2.42
CA ASP A 4 4.95 -17.14 2.87
C ASP A 4 4.48 -15.75 3.26
N ILE A 5 5.33 -14.92 3.90
CA ILE A 5 5.08 -13.51 4.17
C ILE A 5 4.86 -12.75 2.86
N VAL A 6 5.72 -12.97 1.85
CA VAL A 6 5.57 -12.35 0.52
C VAL A 6 4.26 -12.75 -0.14
N LYS A 7 3.80 -14.01 0.01
CA LYS A 7 2.51 -14.45 -0.50
C LYS A 7 1.33 -13.86 0.26
N ALA A 8 1.46 -13.66 1.57
CA ALA A 8 0.44 -13.05 2.41
C ALA A 8 0.34 -11.53 2.20
N SER A 9 1.43 -10.86 1.83
CA SER A 9 1.42 -9.42 1.51
C SER A 9 0.71 -9.17 0.18
N ARG A 10 -0.58 -8.84 0.24
CA ARG A 10 -1.45 -8.57 -0.92
C ARG A 10 -2.03 -7.16 -0.85
N SER A 11 -2.53 -6.66 -1.98
CA SER A 11 -3.29 -5.41 -2.04
C SER A 11 -4.71 -5.66 -1.52
N TYR A 12 -4.87 -5.63 -0.20
CA TYR A 12 -6.17 -5.77 0.46
C TYR A 12 -7.03 -4.52 0.28
N ARG A 13 -8.34 -4.71 0.13
CA ARG A 13 -9.34 -3.63 -0.03
C ARG A 13 -10.59 -3.89 0.81
N GLY A 14 -10.48 -4.74 1.83
CA GLY A 14 -11.49 -5.02 2.83
C GLY A 14 -10.81 -5.38 4.14
N TYR A 15 -11.21 -4.71 5.22
CA TYR A 15 -10.60 -4.79 6.53
C TYR A 15 -11.64 -4.91 7.63
N ASP A 16 -11.23 -5.46 8.76
CA ASP A 16 -11.98 -5.48 10.02
C ASP A 16 -11.85 -4.12 10.70
N GLU A 17 -12.90 -3.29 10.64
CA GLU A 17 -12.90 -1.96 11.24
C GLU A 17 -12.87 -1.98 12.79
N SER A 18 -13.03 -3.16 13.42
CA SER A 18 -12.87 -3.30 14.87
C SER A 18 -11.42 -3.33 15.33
N TYR A 19 -10.49 -3.61 14.42
CA TYR A 19 -9.06 -3.52 14.68
C TYR A 19 -8.62 -2.06 14.63
N HIS A 20 -8.10 -1.53 15.72
CA HIS A 20 -7.60 -0.16 15.80
C HIS A 20 -6.09 -0.17 16.01
N PHE A 21 -5.38 0.52 15.14
CA PHE A 21 -3.95 0.76 15.32
C PHE A 21 -3.70 1.69 16.49
N ILE A 22 -2.59 1.45 17.19
CA ILE A 22 -1.93 2.44 18.02
C ILE A 22 -0.74 3.03 17.25
N LYS A 23 -0.27 4.18 17.68
CA LYS A 23 0.82 4.91 17.01
C LYS A 23 2.08 4.05 16.82
N GLU A 24 2.45 3.32 17.86
CA GLU A 24 3.66 2.51 17.94
C GLU A 24 3.68 1.38 16.90
N GLU A 25 2.53 0.86 16.52
CA GLU A 25 2.44 -0.17 15.46
C GLU A 25 2.78 0.39 14.08
N LEU A 26 2.31 1.61 13.77
CA LEU A 26 2.66 2.29 12.51
C LEU A 26 4.10 2.80 12.53
N GLU A 27 4.60 3.25 13.68
CA GLU A 27 6.01 3.62 13.86
C GLU A 27 6.95 2.44 13.61
N ASP A 28 6.59 1.24 14.06
CA ASP A 28 7.37 0.03 13.81
C ASP A 28 7.46 -0.31 12.31
N TYR A 29 6.40 -0.08 11.53
CA TYR A 29 6.48 -0.26 10.06
C TYR A 29 7.42 0.76 9.41
N VAL A 30 7.41 2.00 9.89
CA VAL A 30 8.37 3.03 9.43
C VAL A 30 9.79 2.69 9.88
N ASP A 31 9.96 2.15 11.08
CA ASP A 31 11.26 1.69 11.57
C ASP A 31 11.83 0.58 10.67
N CYS A 32 11.03 -0.39 10.25
CA CYS A 32 11.44 -1.36 9.25
C CYS A 32 11.84 -0.70 7.92
N ALA A 33 11.04 0.26 7.45
CA ALA A 33 11.25 0.94 6.17
C ALA A 33 12.52 1.80 6.13
N ARG A 34 12.93 2.42 7.25
CA ARG A 34 14.16 3.25 7.31
C ARG A 34 15.45 2.46 7.10
N TYR A 35 15.43 1.14 7.29
CA TYR A 35 16.57 0.27 6.99
C TYR A 35 16.63 -0.16 5.53
N ALA A 36 15.58 0.14 4.74
CA ALA A 36 15.57 -0.20 3.33
C ALA A 36 16.62 0.63 2.54
N PRO A 37 17.21 0.06 1.48
CA PRO A 37 18.12 0.79 0.61
C PRO A 37 17.46 2.03 -0.01
N SER A 38 18.22 3.12 -0.13
CA SER A 38 17.81 4.34 -0.82
C SER A 38 18.86 4.73 -1.85
N SER A 39 18.43 5.28 -2.99
CA SER A 39 19.31 5.76 -4.06
C SER A 39 20.35 6.74 -3.50
N VAL A 40 21.63 6.42 -3.65
CA VAL A 40 22.78 7.16 -3.10
C VAL A 40 22.65 7.45 -1.60
N ASN A 41 21.89 6.63 -0.89
CA ASN A 41 21.57 6.81 0.54
C ASN A 41 20.95 8.19 0.86
N ALA A 42 20.16 8.74 -0.06
CA ALA A 42 19.58 10.08 0.07
C ALA A 42 18.48 10.18 1.13
N GLN A 43 17.78 9.09 1.41
CA GLN A 43 16.74 8.99 2.45
C GLN A 43 15.74 10.18 2.43
N PRO A 44 15.12 10.47 1.25
CA PRO A 44 14.36 11.71 1.05
C PRO A 44 12.96 11.67 1.64
N PHE A 45 12.56 10.58 2.30
CA PHE A 45 11.16 10.40 2.71
C PHE A 45 10.89 10.83 4.14
N ARG A 46 9.69 11.35 4.33
CA ARG A 46 9.03 11.62 5.59
C ARG A 46 7.70 10.90 5.60
N TYR A 47 7.23 10.50 6.78
CA TYR A 47 6.06 9.65 6.92
C TYR A 47 5.04 10.34 7.82
N TYR A 48 3.83 10.52 7.29
CA TYR A 48 2.70 10.97 8.09
C TYR A 48 1.89 9.74 8.50
N LEU A 49 1.70 9.54 9.80
CA LEU A 49 0.99 8.38 10.37
C LEU A 49 -0.41 8.81 10.80
N ALA A 50 -1.42 8.06 10.41
CA ALA A 50 -2.80 8.29 10.79
C ALA A 50 -3.42 7.01 11.35
N TRP A 51 -3.86 7.06 12.60
CA TRP A 51 -4.49 5.96 13.34
C TRP A 51 -5.75 6.39 14.08
N GLU A 52 -5.92 7.69 14.30
CA GLU A 52 -7.14 8.22 14.92
C GLU A 52 -8.32 8.09 13.95
N LYS A 53 -9.46 7.59 14.45
CA LYS A 53 -10.62 7.23 13.63
C LYS A 53 -11.12 8.36 12.73
N GLU A 54 -11.20 9.57 13.25
CA GLU A 54 -11.66 10.75 12.52
C GLU A 54 -10.68 11.12 11.40
N GLU A 55 -9.39 11.03 11.67
CA GLU A 55 -8.33 11.33 10.71
C GLU A 55 -8.27 10.28 9.61
N VAL A 56 -8.30 8.99 9.97
CA VAL A 56 -8.40 7.86 9.03
C VAL A 56 -9.61 8.05 8.11
N SER A 57 -10.78 8.43 8.66
CA SER A 57 -11.98 8.68 7.87
C SER A 57 -11.82 9.86 6.88
N ARG A 58 -11.11 10.94 7.26
CA ARG A 58 -10.82 12.05 6.35
C ARG A 58 -9.90 11.63 5.22
N ILE A 59 -8.81 10.90 5.52
CA ILE A 59 -7.86 10.40 4.53
C ILE A 59 -8.54 9.41 3.58
N GLN A 60 -9.38 8.51 4.09
CA GLN A 60 -10.13 7.55 3.28
C GLN A 60 -10.95 8.25 2.17
N LYS A 61 -11.56 9.40 2.46
CA LYS A 61 -12.34 10.17 1.48
C LYS A 61 -11.50 10.79 0.36
N LEU A 62 -10.20 10.93 0.55
CA LEU A 62 -9.27 11.45 -0.45
C LEU A 62 -8.71 10.35 -1.37
N THR A 63 -8.98 9.09 -1.07
CA THR A 63 -8.45 7.92 -1.80
C THR A 63 -9.47 7.35 -2.77
N ASN A 64 -8.99 6.88 -3.93
CA ASN A 64 -9.78 6.15 -4.90
C ASN A 64 -9.19 4.76 -5.11
N TRP A 65 -10.05 3.73 -5.05
CA TRP A 65 -9.65 2.34 -4.98
C TRP A 65 -9.99 1.56 -6.24
N ALA A 66 -9.24 0.49 -6.48
CA ALA A 66 -9.56 -0.58 -7.44
C ALA A 66 -9.98 -0.09 -8.84
N ARG A 67 -9.24 0.83 -9.45
CA ARG A 67 -9.56 1.40 -10.78
C ARG A 67 -9.84 0.35 -11.86
N ALA A 68 -9.25 -0.85 -11.75
CA ALA A 68 -9.48 -1.96 -12.69
C ALA A 68 -10.79 -2.73 -12.43
N LEU A 69 -11.54 -2.39 -11.36
CA LEU A 69 -12.85 -2.95 -11.03
C LEU A 69 -13.89 -1.83 -10.92
N PRO A 70 -14.17 -1.08 -11.99
CA PRO A 70 -15.01 0.12 -11.93
C PRO A 70 -16.46 -0.15 -11.54
N GLN A 71 -16.91 -1.41 -11.69
CA GLN A 71 -18.24 -1.87 -11.31
C GLN A 71 -18.40 -2.08 -9.79
N MET A 72 -17.29 -2.05 -9.02
CA MET A 72 -17.31 -2.29 -7.58
C MET A 72 -16.86 -1.05 -6.82
N LYS A 73 -17.57 -0.74 -5.73
CA LYS A 73 -17.16 0.29 -4.79
C LYS A 73 -16.36 -0.36 -3.66
N LEU A 74 -15.05 -0.20 -3.69
CA LEU A 74 -14.14 -0.74 -2.68
C LEU A 74 -13.43 0.40 -1.93
N PRO A 75 -13.14 0.24 -0.63
CA PRO A 75 -13.64 -0.82 0.27
C PRO A 75 -15.16 -0.84 0.35
N HIS A 76 -15.74 -2.00 0.64
CA HIS A 76 -17.18 -2.05 0.96
C HIS A 76 -17.47 -1.26 2.24
N PRO A 77 -18.70 -0.73 2.41
CA PRO A 77 -19.11 -0.10 3.66
C PRO A 77 -18.89 -1.03 4.87
N GLY A 78 -18.27 -0.53 5.93
CA GLY A 78 -17.93 -1.34 7.11
C GLY A 78 -16.65 -2.17 6.95
N MET A 79 -15.90 -1.99 5.86
CA MET A 79 -14.65 -2.70 5.59
C MET A 79 -13.48 -1.74 5.24
N CYS A 80 -13.51 -0.53 5.77
CA CYS A 80 -12.46 0.46 5.53
C CYS A 80 -11.17 0.13 6.29
N PRO A 81 -10.00 0.59 5.81
CA PRO A 81 -8.75 0.49 6.57
C PRO A 81 -8.81 1.31 7.86
N THR A 82 -8.04 0.92 8.85
CA THR A 82 -8.02 1.56 10.17
C THR A 82 -6.72 2.30 10.47
N GLY A 83 -5.78 2.31 9.52
CA GLY A 83 -4.56 3.10 9.57
C GLY A 83 -4.07 3.51 8.19
N PHE A 84 -3.36 4.64 8.12
CA PHE A 84 -2.67 5.08 6.92
C PHE A 84 -1.26 5.55 7.23
N ILE A 85 -0.36 5.32 6.30
CA ILE A 85 0.95 5.96 6.24
C ILE A 85 1.04 6.69 4.91
N ILE A 86 1.20 8.01 4.94
CA ILE A 86 1.41 8.82 3.75
C ILE A 86 2.91 9.05 3.61
N ILE A 87 3.50 8.51 2.54
CA ILE A 87 4.89 8.70 2.20
C ILE A 87 5.01 10.04 1.48
N CYS A 88 5.76 10.96 2.08
CA CYS A 88 6.06 12.26 1.51
C CYS A 88 7.54 12.34 1.13
N GLN A 89 7.84 12.87 -0.05
CA GLN A 89 9.20 13.23 -0.41
C GLN A 89 9.52 14.62 0.12
N ASP A 90 10.60 14.76 0.87
CA ASP A 90 11.15 16.05 1.29
C ASP A 90 11.97 16.64 0.14
N LEU A 91 11.44 17.66 -0.49
CA LEU A 91 12.04 18.30 -1.66
C LEU A 91 13.35 19.04 -1.35
N ASN A 92 13.61 19.34 -0.06
CA ASN A 92 14.89 19.89 0.37
C ASN A 92 16.03 18.84 0.33
N LEU A 93 15.68 17.56 0.48
CA LEU A 93 16.63 16.44 0.43
C LEU A 93 16.71 15.82 -0.96
N GLY A 94 15.65 15.92 -1.76
CA GLY A 94 15.61 15.35 -3.09
C GLY A 94 14.51 15.99 -3.92
N ALA A 95 14.87 17.03 -4.69
CA ALA A 95 13.90 17.82 -5.47
C ALA A 95 13.25 17.04 -6.62
N SER A 96 13.90 16.02 -7.18
CA SER A 96 13.36 15.25 -8.31
C SER A 96 12.51 14.07 -7.84
N ILE A 97 11.18 14.21 -7.85
CA ILE A 97 10.26 13.12 -7.50
C ILE A 97 10.48 11.87 -8.37
N PRO A 98 10.64 11.96 -9.71
CA PRO A 98 10.87 10.77 -10.54
C PRO A 98 12.11 9.96 -10.17
N ARG A 99 13.15 10.61 -9.66
CA ARG A 99 14.41 9.96 -9.28
C ARG A 99 14.21 8.91 -8.19
N TYR A 100 13.31 9.16 -7.25
CA TYR A 100 13.13 8.33 -6.06
C TYR A 100 11.88 7.43 -6.11
N GLN A 101 11.21 7.33 -7.27
CA GLN A 101 10.01 6.48 -7.39
C GLN A 101 10.26 5.01 -7.10
N LYS A 102 11.46 4.48 -7.39
CA LYS A 102 11.83 3.10 -7.03
C LYS A 102 11.95 2.95 -5.52
N ASP A 103 12.56 3.93 -4.87
CA ASP A 103 12.75 3.95 -3.41
C ASP A 103 11.40 3.98 -2.68
N VAL A 104 10.40 4.73 -3.21
CA VAL A 104 9.01 4.73 -2.69
C VAL A 104 8.44 3.31 -2.65
N GLY A 105 8.61 2.55 -3.74
CA GLY A 105 8.14 1.16 -3.82
C GLY A 105 8.85 0.24 -2.82
N ILE A 106 10.16 0.44 -2.62
CA ILE A 106 10.97 -0.33 -1.67
C ILE A 106 10.48 -0.12 -0.24
N VAL A 107 10.37 1.13 0.22
CA VAL A 107 9.92 1.43 1.60
C VAL A 107 8.48 1.00 1.82
N ALA A 108 7.58 1.22 0.85
CA ALA A 108 6.18 0.80 0.95
C ALA A 108 6.04 -0.73 1.05
N GLN A 109 6.78 -1.48 0.22
CA GLN A 109 6.76 -2.95 0.28
C GLN A 109 7.36 -3.47 1.58
N THR A 110 8.41 -2.83 2.11
CA THR A 110 8.99 -3.19 3.40
C THR A 110 7.96 -3.07 4.52
N MET A 111 7.22 -1.95 4.60
CA MET A 111 6.14 -1.76 5.56
C MET A 111 5.03 -2.82 5.43
N LEU A 112 4.63 -3.14 4.19
CA LEU A 112 3.59 -4.14 3.94
C LEU A 112 4.03 -5.56 4.29
N LEU A 113 5.32 -5.89 4.17
CA LEU A 113 5.86 -7.17 4.61
C LEU A 113 5.89 -7.25 6.14
N ALA A 114 6.29 -6.17 6.83
CA ALA A 114 6.23 -6.09 8.29
C ALA A 114 4.79 -6.24 8.83
N ALA A 115 3.81 -5.62 8.16
CA ALA A 115 2.40 -5.81 8.50
C ALA A 115 1.95 -7.27 8.28
N ALA A 116 2.35 -7.89 7.15
CA ALA A 116 2.00 -9.28 6.83
C ALA A 116 2.59 -10.29 7.83
N GLU A 117 3.78 -10.05 8.35
CA GLU A 117 4.40 -10.85 9.40
C GLU A 117 3.53 -10.90 10.68
N LYS A 118 2.83 -9.80 10.98
CA LYS A 118 1.92 -9.68 12.13
C LYS A 118 0.48 -10.13 11.82
N GLY A 119 0.22 -10.73 10.64
CA GLY A 119 -1.12 -11.12 10.21
C GLY A 119 -2.01 -9.94 9.80
N LEU A 120 -1.42 -8.77 9.62
CA LEU A 120 -2.06 -7.57 9.11
C LEU A 120 -1.76 -7.40 7.62
N GLY A 121 -2.33 -6.40 6.99
CA GLY A 121 -2.11 -6.17 5.58
C GLY A 121 -2.43 -4.74 5.16
N GLY A 122 -2.25 -4.45 3.89
CA GLY A 122 -2.52 -3.12 3.40
C GLY A 122 -2.60 -3.03 1.89
N CYS A 123 -2.67 -1.81 1.40
CA CYS A 123 -2.73 -1.50 -0.02
C CYS A 123 -1.99 -0.21 -0.34
N MET A 124 -1.16 -0.23 -1.37
CA MET A 124 -0.57 0.99 -1.94
C MET A 124 -1.61 1.70 -2.81
N ILE A 125 -1.86 2.98 -2.53
CA ILE A 125 -2.86 3.80 -3.22
C ILE A 125 -2.13 4.94 -3.93
N ARG A 126 -2.22 4.97 -5.25
CA ARG A 126 -1.70 6.07 -6.10
C ARG A 126 -2.78 7.00 -6.62
N ASN A 127 -4.05 6.58 -6.55
CA ASN A 127 -5.17 7.32 -7.08
C ASN A 127 -5.75 8.26 -6.01
N TYR A 128 -5.10 9.40 -5.84
CA TYR A 128 -5.50 10.52 -4.99
C TYR A 128 -5.04 11.84 -5.61
N ASN A 129 -5.58 12.95 -5.14
CA ASN A 129 -5.09 14.27 -5.48
C ASN A 129 -4.09 14.73 -4.42
N ALA A 130 -2.82 14.96 -4.83
CA ALA A 130 -1.73 15.29 -3.92
C ALA A 130 -1.94 16.64 -3.20
N ASP A 131 -2.48 17.65 -3.89
CA ASP A 131 -2.73 18.97 -3.30
C ASP A 131 -3.83 18.89 -2.24
N SER A 132 -4.88 18.08 -2.49
CA SER A 132 -5.95 17.85 -1.52
C SER A 132 -5.42 17.16 -0.26
N VAL A 133 -4.54 16.15 -0.42
CA VAL A 133 -3.88 15.48 0.71
C VAL A 133 -2.99 16.45 1.47
N LYS A 134 -2.17 17.23 0.76
CA LYS A 134 -1.28 18.23 1.36
C LYS A 134 -2.05 19.26 2.18
N LYS A 135 -3.16 19.73 1.65
CA LYS A 135 -4.05 20.69 2.33
C LYS A 135 -4.73 20.08 3.55
N GLU A 136 -5.32 18.89 3.41
CA GLU A 136 -6.05 18.20 4.50
C GLU A 136 -5.14 17.91 5.69
N LEU A 137 -3.90 17.49 5.42
CA LEU A 137 -2.93 17.12 6.44
C LEU A 137 -2.04 18.29 6.90
N ASN A 138 -2.30 19.50 6.35
CA ASN A 138 -1.50 20.70 6.64
C ASN A 138 0.02 20.45 6.52
N LEU A 139 0.43 19.76 5.44
CA LEU A 139 1.83 19.42 5.22
C LEU A 139 2.64 20.68 4.84
N ALA A 140 3.89 20.72 5.31
CA ALA A 140 4.83 21.78 4.95
C ALA A 140 5.07 21.86 3.42
N GLU A 141 5.42 23.03 2.91
CA GLU A 141 5.57 23.30 1.47
C GLU A 141 6.58 22.39 0.77
N ASN A 142 7.64 22.00 1.47
CA ASN A 142 8.67 21.10 0.96
C ASN A 142 8.28 19.62 1.00
N LEU A 143 7.13 19.25 1.57
CA LEU A 143 6.67 17.86 1.64
C LEU A 143 5.68 17.56 0.50
N ALA A 144 6.07 16.66 -0.39
CA ALA A 144 5.25 16.20 -1.51
C ALA A 144 4.72 14.78 -1.24
N PRO A 145 3.40 14.57 -1.06
CA PRO A 145 2.83 13.22 -0.96
C PRO A 145 3.10 12.43 -2.25
N VAL A 146 3.76 11.28 -2.14
CA VAL A 146 4.14 10.44 -3.30
C VAL A 146 3.43 9.10 -3.31
N LEU A 147 3.00 8.60 -2.15
CA LEU A 147 2.22 7.36 -2.04
C LEU A 147 1.44 7.35 -0.72
N ILE A 148 0.21 6.84 -0.75
CA ILE A 148 -0.56 6.50 0.44
C ILE A 148 -0.53 4.98 0.60
N VAL A 149 -0.24 4.49 1.81
CA VAL A 149 -0.35 3.08 2.16
C VAL A 149 -1.43 2.94 3.22
N ALA A 150 -2.48 2.20 2.89
CA ALA A 150 -3.54 1.84 3.83
C ALA A 150 -3.15 0.56 4.58
N PHE A 151 -3.55 0.46 5.85
CA PHE A 151 -3.32 -0.69 6.72
C PHE A 151 -4.59 -1.09 7.47
N GLY A 152 -4.69 -2.37 7.77
CA GLY A 152 -5.78 -2.93 8.57
C GLY A 152 -5.62 -4.44 8.76
N LYS A 153 -6.55 -5.03 9.50
CA LYS A 153 -6.66 -6.49 9.60
C LYS A 153 -7.50 -6.99 8.42
N PRO A 154 -6.92 -7.78 7.49
CA PRO A 154 -7.63 -8.20 6.29
C PRO A 154 -8.84 -9.09 6.59
N THR A 155 -9.94 -8.87 5.88
CA THR A 155 -11.14 -9.73 5.88
C THR A 155 -11.37 -10.40 4.53
N GLU A 156 -10.62 -10.02 3.50
CA GLU A 156 -10.77 -10.56 2.15
C GLU A 156 -10.10 -11.92 1.98
N LYS A 157 -10.76 -12.79 1.21
CA LYS A 157 -10.13 -13.99 0.67
C LYS A 157 -9.47 -13.66 -0.66
N ILE A 158 -8.13 -13.75 -0.72
CA ILE A 158 -7.35 -13.54 -1.95
C ILE A 158 -6.71 -14.85 -2.38
N ILE A 159 -6.88 -15.21 -3.65
CA ILE A 159 -6.31 -16.41 -4.27
C ILE A 159 -5.30 -15.99 -5.33
N ILE A 160 -4.05 -16.42 -5.16
CA ILE A 160 -3.03 -16.31 -6.21
C ILE A 160 -3.26 -17.47 -7.19
N LYS A 161 -3.55 -17.14 -8.46
CA LYS A 161 -3.76 -18.12 -9.53
C LYS A 161 -2.55 -18.08 -10.47
N GLU A 162 -1.84 -19.20 -10.61
CA GLU A 162 -0.83 -19.33 -11.66
C GLU A 162 -1.52 -19.46 -13.02
N ILE A 163 -1.00 -18.79 -14.05
CA ILE A 163 -1.57 -18.73 -15.39
C ILE A 163 -0.53 -19.09 -16.45
N GLU A 164 -1.00 -19.59 -17.60
CA GLU A 164 -0.17 -19.86 -18.77
C GLU A 164 0.20 -18.56 -19.51
N GLU A 165 1.23 -18.63 -20.36
CA GLU A 165 1.59 -17.52 -21.23
C GLU A 165 0.45 -17.20 -22.19
N GLY A 166 0.08 -15.91 -22.29
CA GLY A 166 -1.04 -15.43 -23.11
C GLY A 166 -2.39 -15.39 -22.43
N GLU A 167 -2.56 -15.98 -21.24
CA GLU A 167 -3.79 -15.80 -20.45
C GLU A 167 -3.90 -14.39 -19.88
N ASP A 168 -5.14 -13.97 -19.55
CA ASP A 168 -5.42 -12.64 -18.99
C ASP A 168 -4.78 -12.47 -17.61
N ILE A 169 -4.01 -11.40 -17.45
CA ILE A 169 -3.35 -11.01 -16.20
C ILE A 169 -4.24 -10.13 -15.30
N ALA A 170 -5.43 -9.71 -15.78
CA ALA A 170 -6.30 -8.86 -15.01
C ALA A 170 -6.79 -9.57 -13.74
N TYR A 171 -6.65 -8.91 -12.59
CA TYR A 171 -7.25 -9.43 -11.37
C TYR A 171 -8.77 -9.22 -11.39
N TYR A 172 -9.51 -10.15 -10.78
CA TYR A 172 -10.96 -10.13 -10.77
C TYR A 172 -11.52 -10.64 -9.45
N ARG A 173 -12.83 -10.45 -9.25
CA ARG A 173 -13.59 -11.06 -8.14
C ARG A 173 -14.70 -11.91 -8.70
N ASP A 174 -15.01 -13.00 -8.00
CA ASP A 174 -16.17 -13.83 -8.32
C ASP A 174 -17.43 -13.36 -7.59
N GLU A 175 -18.52 -14.10 -7.76
CA GLU A 175 -19.83 -13.83 -7.14
C GLU A 175 -19.82 -13.91 -5.60
N ASN A 176 -18.83 -14.60 -5.02
CA ASN A 176 -18.61 -14.72 -3.58
C ASN A 176 -17.61 -13.68 -3.05
N ASP A 177 -17.29 -12.68 -3.86
CA ASP A 177 -16.30 -11.62 -3.56
C ASP A 177 -14.88 -12.15 -3.30
N VAL A 178 -14.57 -13.37 -3.74
CA VAL A 178 -13.21 -13.91 -3.68
C VAL A 178 -12.34 -13.20 -4.72
N HIS A 179 -11.23 -12.65 -4.28
CA HIS A 179 -10.32 -11.88 -5.12
C HIS A 179 -9.23 -12.78 -5.73
N TYR A 180 -9.27 -12.95 -7.04
CA TYR A 180 -8.27 -13.73 -7.79
C TYR A 180 -7.20 -12.82 -8.37
N VAL A 181 -5.93 -13.20 -8.14
CA VAL A 181 -4.76 -12.46 -8.62
C VAL A 181 -3.89 -13.37 -9.49
N PRO A 182 -4.03 -13.27 -10.83
CA PRO A 182 -3.22 -14.05 -11.76
C PRO A 182 -1.73 -13.74 -11.62
N LYS A 183 -0.89 -14.77 -11.72
CA LYS A 183 0.57 -14.68 -11.71
C LYS A 183 1.15 -15.56 -12.81
N ARG A 184 2.03 -15.01 -13.63
CA ARG A 184 2.80 -15.75 -14.63
C ARG A 184 3.65 -16.82 -13.95
N LYS A 185 3.89 -17.92 -14.63
CA LYS A 185 4.82 -18.97 -14.18
C LYS A 185 6.24 -18.42 -14.04
N LEU A 186 6.99 -19.01 -13.14
CA LEU A 186 8.38 -18.62 -12.94
C LEU A 186 9.21 -18.79 -14.20
N SER A 187 8.97 -19.87 -14.96
CA SER A 187 9.64 -20.14 -16.25
C SER A 187 9.46 -19.03 -17.29
N ASP A 188 8.29 -18.35 -17.28
CA ASP A 188 7.90 -17.37 -18.29
C ASP A 188 8.48 -15.99 -18.03
N ILE A 189 8.99 -15.75 -16.82
CA ILE A 189 9.55 -14.46 -16.38
C ILE A 189 11.07 -14.48 -16.20
N ILE A 190 11.70 -15.65 -16.31
CA ILE A 190 13.16 -15.79 -16.29
C ILE A 190 13.69 -15.83 -17.72
N ILE A 191 14.49 -14.83 -18.07
CA ILE A 191 15.21 -14.83 -19.35
C ILE A 191 16.40 -15.75 -19.19
N LYS A 192 16.36 -16.89 -19.89
CA LYS A 192 17.51 -17.78 -20.01
C LYS A 192 18.43 -17.27 -21.13
N GLN A 193 19.71 -17.21 -20.85
CA GLN A 193 20.74 -17.03 -21.86
C GLN A 193 21.19 -18.39 -22.38
#